data_e8a63077ac2fd41a3153525fbb58be8d
#
_entry.id   e8a63077ac2fd41a3153525fbb58be8d
#
_cell.length_a   1.000
_cell.length_b   1.000
_cell.length_c   1.000
_cell.angle_alpha   90.00
_cell.angle_beta   90.00
_cell.angle_gamma   90.00
#
_symmetry.space_group_name_H-M   'P 1'
#
loop_
_entity.id
_entity.type
_entity.pdbx_description
1 polymer ?
#
loop_
_entity_poly.entity_id
_entity_poly.type
_entity_poly.pdbx_seq_one_letter_code
_entity_poly.pdbx_strand_id
1 'polypeptide(L)'
;MRIPFVKMHGLGNDFAILDGRDGALPPLSAAQIRALADRNRGIGFDQLIVLGPSEAADFSMRIHNADGGEVEACGNATRAVGVLHGAEAGIETTGGMLRVRPGTNMAEAAMGAGRFDWQDIPLAYAMDTREMPLGWDMLERPSAVNVGNPH
;
A
#
# COMPACT_ATOMS: atom_id res chain seq x y z
N MET A 1 -16.93 17.04 12.90
CA MET A 1 -15.76 16.38 13.49
C MET A 1 -14.55 16.74 12.65
N ARG A 2 -13.40 17.03 13.26
CA ARG A 2 -12.13 17.27 12.53
C ARG A 2 -11.25 16.06 12.75
N ILE A 3 -10.74 15.47 11.67
CA ILE A 3 -9.79 14.36 11.72
C ILE A 3 -8.46 14.90 11.20
N PRO A 4 -7.39 14.91 12.01
CA PRO A 4 -6.07 15.27 11.54
C PRO A 4 -5.55 14.25 10.54
N PHE A 5 -4.74 14.69 9.59
CA PHE A 5 -4.07 13.81 8.64
C PHE A 5 -2.60 14.23 8.46
N VAL A 6 -1.78 13.29 8.05
CA VAL A 6 -0.40 13.54 7.67
C VAL A 6 -0.27 13.35 6.15
N LYS A 7 0.35 14.30 5.47
CA LYS A 7 0.64 14.19 4.04
C LYS A 7 2.07 13.68 3.86
N MET A 8 2.23 12.57 3.15
CA MET A 8 3.53 11.95 2.86
C MET A 8 3.61 11.51 1.41
N HIS A 9 4.80 11.14 0.96
CA HIS A 9 5.00 10.49 -0.33
C HIS A 9 6.19 9.52 -0.28
N GLY A 10 6.17 8.52 -1.18
CA GLY A 10 7.28 7.64 -1.47
C GLY A 10 7.55 7.64 -2.97
N LEU A 11 8.67 8.24 -3.42
CA LEU A 11 9.05 8.33 -4.84
C LEU A 11 7.96 8.96 -5.74
N GLY A 12 7.25 9.96 -5.22
CA GLY A 12 6.18 10.66 -5.95
C GLY A 12 4.78 10.08 -5.77
N ASN A 13 4.65 8.82 -5.35
CA ASN A 13 3.36 8.25 -4.93
C ASN A 13 2.94 8.85 -3.59
N ASP A 14 1.89 9.64 -3.55
CA ASP A 14 1.54 10.47 -2.41
C ASP A 14 0.34 9.96 -1.62
N PHE A 15 0.40 10.17 -0.32
CA PHE A 15 -0.54 9.63 0.66
C PHE A 15 -1.15 10.69 1.55
N ALA A 16 -2.44 10.54 1.88
CA ALA A 16 -3.01 11.09 3.09
C ALA A 16 -3.10 9.96 4.13
N ILE A 17 -2.52 10.16 5.30
CA ILE A 17 -2.50 9.17 6.38
C ILE A 17 -3.41 9.65 7.50
N LEU A 18 -4.40 8.84 7.86
CA LEU A 18 -5.26 9.02 9.02
C LEU A 18 -4.79 8.07 10.12
N ASP A 19 -4.39 8.62 11.25
CA ASP A 19 -3.92 7.84 12.38
C ASP A 19 -5.05 7.61 13.38
N GLY A 20 -5.57 6.40 13.42
CA GLY A 20 -6.60 5.94 14.33
C GLY A 20 -6.12 4.88 15.32
N ARG A 21 -4.80 4.76 15.54
CA ARG A 21 -4.24 3.76 16.45
C ARG A 21 -4.68 3.95 17.91
N ASP A 22 -4.89 5.20 18.32
CA ASP A 22 -5.34 5.54 19.68
C ASP A 22 -6.87 5.59 19.83
N GLY A 23 -7.62 5.36 18.75
CA GLY A 23 -9.07 5.35 18.78
C GLY A 23 -9.67 5.13 17.39
N ALA A 24 -10.78 4.41 17.34
CA ALA A 24 -11.43 4.06 16.09
C ALA A 24 -11.86 5.30 15.29
N LEU A 25 -11.40 5.41 14.07
CA LEU A 25 -11.90 6.37 13.09
C LEU A 25 -13.22 5.86 12.50
N PRO A 26 -14.17 6.76 12.18
CA PRO A 26 -15.37 6.34 11.49
C PRO A 26 -15.00 5.78 10.11
N PRO A 27 -15.67 4.70 9.65
CA PRO A 27 -15.43 4.16 8.33
C PRO A 27 -15.77 5.21 7.26
N LEU A 28 -14.91 5.33 6.26
CA LEU A 28 -15.12 6.21 5.12
C LEU A 28 -15.72 5.41 3.96
N SER A 29 -16.78 5.94 3.36
CA SER A 29 -17.33 5.38 2.13
C SER A 29 -16.41 5.67 0.93
N ALA A 30 -16.48 4.86 -0.13
CA ALA A 30 -15.75 5.10 -1.36
C ALA A 30 -16.02 6.50 -1.95
N ALA A 31 -17.25 7.02 -1.81
CA ALA A 31 -17.59 8.38 -2.25
C ALA A 31 -16.86 9.47 -1.47
N GLN A 32 -16.71 9.29 -0.15
CA GLN A 32 -15.94 10.21 0.70
C GLN A 32 -14.44 10.15 0.36
N ILE A 33 -13.90 8.95 0.14
CA ILE A 33 -12.50 8.78 -0.26
C ILE A 33 -12.23 9.49 -1.59
N ARG A 34 -13.09 9.29 -2.60
CA ARG A 34 -12.98 10.02 -3.88
C ARG A 34 -13.01 11.53 -3.72
N ALA A 35 -13.90 12.04 -2.86
CA ALA A 35 -13.99 13.48 -2.60
C ALA A 35 -12.74 14.03 -1.90
N LEU A 36 -12.16 13.26 -0.99
CA LEU A 36 -10.89 13.62 -0.32
C LEU A 36 -9.69 13.53 -1.28
N ALA A 37 -9.71 12.59 -2.22
CA ALA A 37 -8.65 12.39 -3.20
C ALA A 37 -8.60 13.45 -4.30
N ASP A 38 -9.69 14.19 -4.51
CA ASP A 38 -9.74 15.27 -5.51
C ASP A 38 -8.66 16.31 -5.22
N ARG A 39 -7.74 16.51 -6.18
CA ARG A 39 -6.59 17.41 -6.02
C ARG A 39 -6.96 18.89 -6.06
N ASN A 40 -8.17 19.23 -6.49
CA ASN A 40 -8.64 20.62 -6.59
C ASN A 40 -9.59 21.01 -5.47
N ARG A 41 -10.30 20.04 -4.89
CA ARG A 41 -11.39 20.29 -3.91
C ARG A 41 -11.19 19.56 -2.59
N GLY A 42 -10.36 18.51 -2.58
CA GLY A 42 -10.04 17.69 -1.42
C GLY A 42 -8.60 17.90 -0.92
N ILE A 43 -8.07 16.88 -0.27
CA ILE A 43 -6.67 16.83 0.15
C ILE A 43 -5.75 16.58 -1.06
N GLY A 44 -6.23 15.77 -2.01
CA GLY A 44 -5.47 15.28 -3.15
C GLY A 44 -4.44 14.23 -2.74
N PHE A 45 -4.56 13.02 -3.23
CA PHE A 45 -3.61 11.93 -2.99
C PHE A 45 -3.80 10.81 -4.02
N ASP A 46 -2.79 9.96 -4.17
CA ASP A 46 -2.92 8.70 -4.89
C ASP A 46 -3.61 7.64 -4.03
N GLN A 47 -3.27 7.61 -2.73
CA GLN A 47 -3.83 6.65 -1.80
C GLN A 47 -4.12 7.27 -0.43
N LEU A 48 -5.22 6.81 0.19
CA LEU A 48 -5.56 7.06 1.58
C LEU A 48 -5.09 5.88 2.42
N ILE A 49 -4.33 6.18 3.45
CA ILE A 49 -3.85 5.21 4.42
C ILE A 49 -4.58 5.42 5.74
N VAL A 50 -5.20 4.39 6.26
CA VAL A 50 -5.89 4.42 7.55
C VAL A 50 -5.18 3.45 8.49
N LEU A 51 -4.59 4.00 9.54
CA LEU A 51 -4.00 3.21 10.63
C LEU A 51 -5.05 2.97 11.70
N GLY A 52 -5.06 1.78 12.26
CA GLY A 52 -5.98 1.38 13.30
C GLY A 52 -5.35 0.44 14.33
N PRO A 53 -6.05 0.10 15.42
CA PRO A 53 -5.59 -0.91 16.36
C PRO A 53 -5.54 -2.29 15.67
N SER A 54 -4.70 -3.18 16.20
CA SER A 54 -4.62 -4.59 15.80
C SER A 54 -4.45 -5.47 17.05
N GLU A 55 -5.00 -6.66 17.02
CA GLU A 55 -4.76 -7.69 18.03
C GLU A 55 -3.62 -8.64 17.62
N ALA A 56 -3.25 -8.63 16.34
CA ALA A 56 -2.27 -9.54 15.74
C ALA A 56 -0.90 -8.89 15.48
N ALA A 57 -0.85 -7.55 15.51
CA ALA A 57 0.35 -6.76 15.19
C ALA A 57 0.42 -5.50 16.07
N ASP A 58 1.46 -4.68 15.88
CA ASP A 58 1.57 -3.40 16.58
C ASP A 58 0.43 -2.44 16.18
N PHE A 59 -0.02 -2.50 14.92
CA PHE A 59 -1.20 -1.80 14.42
C PHE A 59 -1.66 -2.40 13.07
N SER A 60 -2.86 -1.99 12.64
CA SER A 60 -3.40 -2.33 11.32
C SER A 60 -3.24 -1.18 10.35
N MET A 61 -3.13 -1.49 9.05
CA MET A 61 -3.07 -0.52 7.96
C MET A 61 -4.02 -0.93 6.83
N ARG A 62 -4.97 -0.05 6.51
CA ARG A 62 -5.86 -0.17 5.37
C ARG A 62 -5.45 0.85 4.31
N ILE A 63 -5.46 0.43 3.05
CA ILE A 63 -4.98 1.24 1.91
C ILE A 63 -6.11 1.36 0.91
N HIS A 64 -6.49 2.58 0.57
CA HIS A 64 -7.52 2.84 -0.43
C HIS A 64 -6.94 3.70 -1.56
N ASN A 65 -7.21 3.29 -2.79
CA ASN A 65 -6.89 4.11 -3.97
C ASN A 65 -7.80 5.36 -4.05
N ALA A 66 -7.42 6.32 -4.85
CA ALA A 66 -8.19 7.55 -5.07
C ALA A 66 -9.63 7.31 -5.57
N ASP A 67 -9.91 6.17 -6.21
CA ASP A 67 -11.25 5.74 -6.64
C ASP A 67 -12.12 5.18 -5.51
N GLY A 68 -11.54 5.01 -4.32
CA GLY A 68 -12.19 4.45 -3.14
C GLY A 68 -12.10 2.93 -3.03
N GLY A 69 -11.46 2.25 -3.97
CA GLY A 69 -11.17 0.82 -3.90
C GLY A 69 -10.08 0.52 -2.88
N GLU A 70 -10.21 -0.58 -2.14
CA GLU A 70 -9.19 -1.04 -1.21
C GLU A 70 -8.18 -1.92 -1.91
N VAL A 71 -6.90 -1.82 -1.52
CA VAL A 71 -5.80 -2.65 -2.02
C VAL A 71 -5.07 -3.35 -0.89
N GLU A 72 -4.52 -4.52 -1.18
CA GLU A 72 -3.94 -5.42 -0.19
C GLU A 72 -2.60 -4.93 0.37
N ALA A 73 -1.76 -4.33 -0.48
CA ALA A 73 -0.43 -3.88 -0.10
C ALA A 73 0.08 -2.74 -0.98
N CYS A 74 0.93 -1.89 -0.40
CA CYS A 74 1.68 -0.86 -1.11
C CYS A 74 3.02 -0.63 -0.38
N GLY A 75 4.12 -1.04 -1.01
CA GLY A 75 5.45 -0.91 -0.42
C GLY A 75 5.86 0.54 -0.13
N ASN A 76 5.45 1.49 -0.97
CA ASN A 76 5.70 2.92 -0.75
C ASN A 76 4.96 3.42 0.49
N ALA A 77 3.67 3.07 0.64
CA ALA A 77 2.87 3.43 1.80
C ALA A 77 3.44 2.79 3.08
N THR A 78 3.82 1.51 3.02
CA THR A 78 4.41 0.79 4.16
C THR A 78 5.69 1.48 4.64
N ARG A 79 6.58 1.91 3.73
CA ARG A 79 7.78 2.68 4.11
C ARG A 79 7.44 4.04 4.69
N ALA A 80 6.49 4.77 4.12
CA ALA A 80 6.06 6.06 4.64
C ALA A 80 5.51 5.93 6.08
N VAL A 81 4.68 4.92 6.32
CA VAL A 81 4.17 4.61 7.67
C VAL A 81 5.29 4.19 8.62
N GLY A 82 6.28 3.43 8.15
CA GLY A 82 7.48 3.09 8.95
C GLY A 82 8.26 4.32 9.39
N VAL A 83 8.44 5.30 8.51
CA VAL A 83 9.06 6.60 8.86
C VAL A 83 8.20 7.36 9.86
N LEU A 84 6.88 7.42 9.64
CA LEU A 84 5.95 8.11 10.54
C LEU A 84 5.91 7.47 11.93
N HIS A 85 5.94 6.13 12.01
CA HIS A 85 5.92 5.40 13.26
C HIS A 85 7.23 5.56 14.05
N GLY A 86 8.36 5.58 13.37
CA GLY A 86 9.68 5.86 13.96
C GLY A 86 10.30 4.70 14.74
N ALA A 87 9.69 3.53 14.76
CA ALA A 87 10.18 2.31 15.41
C ALA A 87 9.97 1.08 14.51
N GLU A 88 10.66 -0.02 14.79
CA GLU A 88 10.36 -1.30 14.15
C GLU A 88 8.94 -1.75 14.56
N ALA A 89 8.15 -2.19 13.60
CA ALA A 89 6.78 -2.61 13.85
C ALA A 89 6.32 -3.71 12.90
N GLY A 90 5.44 -4.58 13.40
CA GLY A 90 4.57 -5.44 12.63
C GLY A 90 3.29 -4.67 12.24
N ILE A 91 2.87 -4.82 11.00
CA ILE A 91 1.68 -4.16 10.45
C ILE A 91 0.74 -5.21 9.89
N GLU A 92 -0.49 -5.24 10.39
CA GLU A 92 -1.55 -6.07 9.83
C GLU A 92 -2.18 -5.35 8.64
N THR A 93 -2.24 -6.03 7.48
CA THR A 93 -2.93 -5.54 6.27
C THR A 93 -3.90 -6.58 5.74
N THR A 94 -4.76 -6.21 4.80
CA THR A 94 -5.63 -7.19 4.10
C THR A 94 -4.83 -8.20 3.27
N GLY A 95 -3.62 -7.86 2.85
CA GLY A 95 -2.69 -8.76 2.12
C GLY A 95 -1.80 -9.61 3.03
N GLY A 96 -1.91 -9.46 4.37
CA GLY A 96 -1.11 -10.20 5.34
C GLY A 96 -0.25 -9.32 6.24
N MET A 97 0.68 -9.96 6.92
CA MET A 97 1.59 -9.30 7.87
C MET A 97 2.79 -8.70 7.17
N LEU A 98 3.04 -7.44 7.43
CA LEU A 98 4.24 -6.73 6.98
C LEU A 98 5.12 -6.36 8.17
N ARG A 99 6.40 -6.14 7.93
CA ARG A 99 7.33 -5.56 8.89
C ARG A 99 7.98 -4.33 8.33
N VAL A 100 8.08 -3.31 9.17
CA VAL A 100 8.86 -2.11 8.86
C VAL A 100 10.00 -1.93 9.85
N ARG A 101 11.12 -1.44 9.33
CA ARG A 101 12.25 -0.99 10.14
C ARG A 101 12.63 0.42 9.67
N PRO A 102 12.50 1.43 10.55
CA PRO A 102 12.89 2.78 10.19
C PRO A 102 14.42 2.91 10.15
N GLY A 103 14.92 3.72 9.23
CA GLY A 103 16.27 4.23 9.19
C GLY A 103 16.28 5.75 9.26
N THR A 104 17.43 6.37 9.08
CA THR A 104 17.55 7.82 9.04
C THR A 104 16.97 8.37 7.73
N ASN A 105 15.78 8.94 7.75
CA ASN A 105 15.04 9.47 6.60
C ASN A 105 14.54 8.44 5.58
N MET A 106 14.54 7.15 5.93
CA MET A 106 13.99 6.08 5.10
C MET A 106 13.45 4.95 5.98
N ALA A 107 12.76 4.01 5.39
CA ALA A 107 12.37 2.77 6.05
C ALA A 107 12.50 1.59 5.11
N GLU A 108 12.83 0.44 5.67
CA GLU A 108 12.75 -0.86 5.00
C GLU A 108 11.37 -1.46 5.27
N ALA A 109 10.76 -2.04 4.24
CA ALA A 109 9.53 -2.80 4.35
C ALA A 109 9.78 -4.24 3.88
N ALA A 110 9.58 -5.21 4.77
CA ALA A 110 9.60 -6.62 4.40
C ALA A 110 8.21 -7.01 3.88
N MET A 111 8.12 -7.23 2.57
CA MET A 111 6.88 -7.54 1.85
C MET A 111 6.65 -9.05 1.68
N GLY A 112 7.49 -9.89 2.29
CA GLY A 112 7.48 -11.33 2.07
C GLY A 112 8.28 -11.77 0.85
N ALA A 113 8.25 -13.07 0.54
CA ALA A 113 8.91 -13.63 -0.63
C ALA A 113 8.07 -13.36 -1.90
N GLY A 114 8.75 -13.01 -2.98
CA GLY A 114 8.09 -12.90 -4.29
C GLY A 114 7.55 -14.25 -4.77
N ARG A 115 6.31 -14.26 -5.26
CA ARG A 115 5.64 -15.42 -5.85
C ARG A 115 5.63 -15.27 -7.36
N PHE A 116 6.00 -16.34 -8.05
CA PHE A 116 6.18 -16.33 -9.50
C PHE A 116 5.23 -17.30 -10.22
N ASP A 117 4.36 -18.01 -9.50
CA ASP A 117 3.37 -18.86 -10.12
C ASP A 117 2.35 -18.01 -10.87
N TRP A 118 2.01 -18.40 -12.09
CA TRP A 118 1.12 -17.63 -12.97
C TRP A 118 -0.27 -17.39 -12.36
N GLN A 119 -0.74 -18.29 -11.49
CA GLN A 119 -1.99 -18.15 -10.74
C GLN A 119 -1.92 -17.03 -9.71
N ASP A 120 -0.76 -16.83 -9.08
CA ASP A 120 -0.53 -15.76 -8.10
C ASP A 120 -0.47 -14.37 -8.76
N ILE A 121 -0.24 -14.32 -10.08
CA ILE A 121 -0.12 -13.08 -10.86
C ILE A 121 -1.40 -12.79 -11.66
N PRO A 122 -2.49 -13.44 -11.38
CA PRO A 122 -3.75 -13.71 -12.08
C PRO A 122 -3.68 -13.57 -13.61
N LEU A 123 -2.72 -14.29 -14.23
CA LEU A 123 -2.63 -14.36 -15.69
C LEU A 123 -3.75 -15.24 -16.27
N ALA A 124 -4.14 -14.98 -17.49
CA ALA A 124 -5.24 -15.69 -18.14
C ALA A 124 -4.93 -17.17 -18.44
N TYR A 125 -3.66 -17.53 -18.53
CA TYR A 125 -3.20 -18.90 -18.81
C TYR A 125 -1.77 -19.13 -18.31
N ALA A 126 -1.39 -20.41 -18.21
CA ALA A 126 -0.07 -20.83 -17.73
C ALA A 126 1.04 -20.35 -18.66
N MET A 127 2.05 -19.69 -18.09
CA MET A 127 3.28 -19.30 -18.78
C MET A 127 4.42 -19.14 -17.78
N ASP A 128 5.65 -19.10 -18.28
CA ASP A 128 6.80 -18.70 -17.47
C ASP A 128 6.72 -17.21 -17.15
N THR A 129 6.59 -16.89 -15.88
CA THR A 129 6.47 -15.51 -15.39
C THR A 129 7.80 -14.84 -15.14
N ARG A 130 8.89 -15.59 -15.16
CA ARG A 130 10.25 -15.03 -15.02
C ARG A 130 10.79 -14.51 -16.33
N GLU A 131 10.30 -15.05 -17.44
CA GLU A 131 10.69 -14.67 -18.78
C GLU A 131 9.48 -14.85 -19.72
N MET A 132 8.53 -13.93 -19.62
CA MET A 132 7.28 -14.03 -20.37
C MET A 132 7.53 -13.87 -21.88
N PRO A 133 6.89 -14.67 -22.73
CA PRO A 133 7.06 -14.60 -24.19
C PRO A 133 6.28 -13.42 -24.78
N LEU A 134 6.51 -12.24 -24.26
CA LEU A 134 5.88 -10.99 -24.66
C LEU A 134 6.95 -9.98 -25.05
N GLY A 135 6.61 -9.07 -25.93
CA GLY A 135 7.46 -7.97 -26.32
C GLY A 135 6.63 -6.71 -26.56
N TRP A 136 7.20 -5.57 -26.25
CA TRP A 136 6.60 -4.27 -26.52
C TRP A 136 7.69 -3.29 -26.93
N ASP A 137 7.72 -2.96 -28.20
CA ASP A 137 8.72 -2.09 -28.80
C ASP A 137 10.15 -2.62 -28.56
N MET A 138 10.97 -1.90 -27.82
CA MET A 138 12.33 -2.34 -27.45
C MET A 138 12.40 -3.17 -26.16
N LEU A 139 11.28 -3.34 -25.48
CA LEU A 139 11.19 -4.16 -24.26
C LEU A 139 10.73 -5.56 -24.60
N GLU A 140 11.57 -6.53 -24.32
CA GLU A 140 11.31 -7.94 -24.60
C GLU A 140 11.39 -8.76 -23.31
N ARG A 141 10.61 -9.84 -23.28
CA ARG A 141 10.63 -10.84 -22.20
C ARG A 141 10.52 -10.26 -20.79
N PRO A 142 9.43 -9.52 -20.48
CA PRO A 142 9.22 -9.01 -19.13
C PRO A 142 9.09 -10.15 -18.12
N SER A 143 9.42 -9.85 -16.89
CA SER A 143 9.14 -10.72 -15.74
C SER A 143 7.92 -10.19 -14.98
N ALA A 144 7.12 -11.09 -14.42
CA ALA A 144 6.03 -10.75 -13.53
C ALA A 144 6.20 -11.43 -12.17
N VAL A 145 5.84 -10.73 -11.10
CA VAL A 145 5.98 -11.19 -9.73
C VAL A 145 4.85 -10.65 -8.85
N ASN A 146 4.39 -11.43 -7.90
CA ASN A 146 3.50 -10.97 -6.85
C ASN A 146 4.29 -10.84 -5.54
N VAL A 147 4.34 -9.63 -4.98
CA VAL A 147 4.99 -9.28 -3.70
C VAL A 147 3.96 -8.74 -2.69
N GLY A 148 2.74 -9.27 -2.75
CA GLY A 148 1.56 -8.79 -2.03
C GLY A 148 0.53 -8.19 -2.98
N ASN A 149 0.97 -7.71 -4.13
CA ASN A 149 0.16 -7.40 -5.30
C ASN A 149 0.97 -7.73 -6.57
N PRO A 150 0.32 -7.98 -7.72
CA PRO A 150 0.99 -8.29 -8.99
C PRO A 150 1.74 -7.09 -9.56
N HIS A 151 2.90 -7.37 -10.11
CA HIS A 151 3.76 -6.42 -10.83
C HIS A 151 4.26 -7.00 -12.14
#